data_341c41f183cf09edd2f2c37fb1236225
#
_entry.id   341c41f183cf09edd2f2c37fb1236225
#
_cell.length_a   1.000
_cell.length_b   1.000
_cell.length_c   1.000
_cell.angle_alpha   90.00
_cell.angle_beta   90.00
_cell.angle_gamma   90.00
#
_symmetry.space_group_name_H-M   'P 1'
#
loop_
_entity.id
_entity.type
_entity.pdbx_description
1 polymer ?
#
loop_
_entity_poly.entity_id
_entity_poly.type
_entity_poly.pdbx_seq_one_letter_code
_entity_poly.pdbx_strand_id
1 'polypeptide(L)'
;MRTRILLVASLLLIGTHIALAQEHVTNIRAKQEDKMVTIKYDLKARSQVDLLISIDDGKHYTDTMKVSGMVNKIVPQGKNKVIRWKAFQDLGYGDYPEIRFKFITEEKPLPKVKRIPNITFITLNGGYTNTQNPSIGFTIGHVEKYGWFASVMSGFHIGGLFPAATSDENGFVGEDLPFYKDEYARTTLSVMGGGVMRLSDAMYLKAGLGFGNRSLTWKTLDDRWVRNGGYSAVGVDVSAGMMFNIKGFVLSLDAVTTNFKIFEGRIGLGYSFENR
;
A
#
# COMPACT_ATOMS: atom_id res chain seq x y z
N MET A 1 41.17 0.40 42.02
CA MET A 1 41.45 -0.74 41.10
C MET A 1 40.38 -0.99 40.05
N ARG A 2 39.08 -0.66 40.26
CA ARG A 2 37.97 -0.85 39.31
C ARG A 2 37.99 0.09 38.09
N THR A 3 38.51 1.30 38.22
CA THR A 3 38.53 2.32 37.14
C THR A 3 39.51 2.03 36.01
N ARG A 4 40.61 1.31 36.31
CA ARG A 4 41.61 0.95 35.29
C ARG A 4 41.19 -0.21 34.39
N ILE A 5 40.32 -1.10 34.88
CA ILE A 5 39.80 -2.24 34.10
C ILE A 5 38.77 -1.76 33.04
N LEU A 6 37.96 -0.74 33.35
CA LEU A 6 37.04 -0.15 32.43
C LEU A 6 37.71 0.59 31.25
N LEU A 7 38.86 1.23 31.52
CA LEU A 7 39.62 1.95 30.48
C LEU A 7 40.30 0.99 29.51
N VAL A 8 40.76 -0.15 29.96
CA VAL A 8 41.36 -1.20 29.12
C VAL A 8 40.30 -1.93 28.31
N ALA A 9 39.11 -2.15 28.87
CA ALA A 9 37.98 -2.75 28.10
C ALA A 9 37.44 -1.84 27.03
N SER A 10 37.41 -0.51 27.25
CA SER A 10 37.00 0.46 26.22
C SER A 10 38.03 0.61 25.11
N LEU A 11 39.31 0.51 25.39
CA LEU A 11 40.37 0.53 24.37
C LEU A 11 40.39 -0.76 23.53
N LEU A 12 40.09 -1.91 24.11
CA LEU A 12 39.93 -3.17 23.37
C LEU A 12 38.73 -3.17 22.46
N LEU A 13 37.60 -2.53 22.85
CA LEU A 13 36.42 -2.39 22.01
C LEU A 13 36.64 -1.45 20.80
N ILE A 14 37.42 -0.39 20.97
CA ILE A 14 37.79 0.52 19.87
C ILE A 14 38.73 -0.18 18.88
N GLY A 15 39.67 -1.01 19.39
CA GLY A 15 40.59 -1.80 18.55
C GLY A 15 39.87 -2.83 17.66
N THR A 16 38.81 -3.44 18.16
CA THR A 16 38.03 -4.43 17.36
C THR A 16 37.20 -3.80 16.26
N HIS A 17 36.71 -2.57 16.42
CA HIS A 17 35.96 -1.87 15.37
C HIS A 17 36.83 -1.42 14.19
N ILE A 18 38.09 -1.07 14.43
CA ILE A 18 39.05 -0.69 13.38
C ILE A 18 39.48 -1.91 12.55
N ALA A 19 39.58 -3.09 13.15
CA ALA A 19 39.90 -4.33 12.46
C ALA A 19 38.74 -4.81 11.55
N LEU A 20 37.48 -4.59 11.95
CA LEU A 20 36.30 -4.97 11.16
C LEU A 20 36.11 -4.15 9.87
N ALA A 21 36.57 -2.90 9.82
CA ALA A 21 36.43 -2.04 8.65
C ALA A 21 37.24 -2.53 7.43
N GLN A 22 38.28 -3.32 7.64
CA GLN A 22 39.12 -3.87 6.56
C GLN A 22 38.66 -5.25 6.06
N GLU A 23 37.78 -5.95 6.79
CA GLU A 23 37.32 -7.30 6.41
C GLU A 23 36.36 -7.35 5.21
N HIS A 24 35.73 -6.22 4.85
CA HIS A 24 34.77 -6.20 3.74
C HIS A 24 35.41 -6.04 2.37
N VAL A 25 36.66 -5.57 2.31
CA VAL A 25 37.41 -5.39 1.06
C VAL A 25 38.52 -6.42 0.95
N THR A 26 38.54 -7.16 -0.15
CA THR A 26 39.55 -8.20 -0.41
C THR A 26 40.08 -8.09 -1.83
N ASN A 27 41.15 -8.83 -2.14
CA ASN A 27 41.75 -8.91 -3.48
C ASN A 27 42.11 -7.55 -4.07
N ILE A 28 42.69 -6.67 -3.26
CA ILE A 28 43.12 -5.34 -3.71
C ILE A 28 44.31 -5.50 -4.64
N ARG A 29 44.20 -4.95 -5.86
CA ARG A 29 45.26 -4.92 -6.89
C ARG A 29 45.33 -3.53 -7.46
N ALA A 30 46.49 -2.92 -7.42
CA ALA A 30 46.75 -1.64 -8.04
C ALA A 30 47.67 -1.80 -9.23
N LYS A 31 47.34 -1.11 -10.35
CA LYS A 31 48.20 -1.05 -11.56
C LYS A 31 48.27 0.41 -11.99
N GLN A 32 49.49 0.88 -12.16
CA GLN A 32 49.71 2.20 -12.74
C GLN A 32 49.75 2.07 -14.26
N GLU A 33 49.02 2.92 -14.94
CA GLU A 33 49.01 3.05 -16.39
C GLU A 33 49.11 4.56 -16.68
N ASP A 34 50.25 4.97 -17.22
CA ASP A 34 50.60 6.39 -17.49
C ASP A 34 50.44 7.27 -16.24
N LYS A 35 49.47 8.21 -16.28
CA LYS A 35 49.20 9.20 -15.22
C LYS A 35 48.06 8.76 -14.28
N MET A 36 47.59 7.53 -14.40
CA MET A 36 46.43 7.01 -13.69
C MET A 36 46.78 5.70 -12.96
N VAL A 37 46.27 5.55 -11.75
CA VAL A 37 46.32 4.30 -11.03
C VAL A 37 44.95 3.66 -11.03
N THR A 38 44.87 2.44 -11.55
CA THR A 38 43.66 1.62 -11.54
C THR A 38 43.74 0.65 -10.37
N ILE A 39 42.80 0.79 -9.42
CA ILE A 39 42.71 -0.07 -8.25
C ILE A 39 41.49 -0.97 -8.43
N LYS A 40 41.71 -2.28 -8.38
CA LYS A 40 40.66 -3.31 -8.40
C LYS A 40 40.53 -3.93 -7.02
N TYR A 41 39.29 -4.18 -6.58
CA TYR A 41 39.01 -4.81 -5.30
C TYR A 41 37.71 -5.61 -5.36
N ASP A 42 37.54 -6.51 -4.40
CA ASP A 42 36.30 -7.24 -4.19
C ASP A 42 35.62 -6.72 -2.92
N LEU A 43 34.30 -6.58 -2.95
CA LEU A 43 33.49 -6.10 -1.83
C LEU A 43 32.54 -7.20 -1.36
N LYS A 44 32.66 -7.64 -0.10
CA LYS A 44 31.87 -8.74 0.47
C LYS A 44 30.44 -8.35 0.85
N ALA A 45 30.18 -7.10 1.17
CA ALA A 45 28.86 -6.58 1.53
C ALA A 45 28.63 -5.22 0.86
N ARG A 46 27.36 -4.83 0.65
CA ARG A 46 26.99 -3.49 0.16
C ARG A 46 27.44 -2.45 1.19
N SER A 47 28.35 -1.56 0.82
CA SER A 47 28.97 -0.61 1.75
C SER A 47 29.17 0.75 1.11
N GLN A 48 29.15 1.80 1.94
CA GLN A 48 29.83 3.06 1.62
C GLN A 48 31.32 2.73 1.54
N VAL A 49 32.00 3.16 0.48
CA VAL A 49 33.43 2.88 0.27
C VAL A 49 34.17 4.18 0.06
N ASP A 50 35.12 4.47 0.94
CA ASP A 50 36.02 5.60 0.83
C ASP A 50 37.46 5.10 0.75
N LEU A 51 38.36 5.85 0.09
CA LEU A 51 39.74 5.46 -0.15
C LEU A 51 40.68 6.52 0.42
N LEU A 52 41.57 6.10 1.29
CA LEU A 52 42.67 6.90 1.77
C LEU A 52 43.99 6.40 1.20
N ILE A 53 44.97 7.29 1.00
CA ILE A 53 46.32 6.97 0.57
C ILE A 53 47.33 7.39 1.61
N SER A 54 48.43 6.66 1.65
CA SER A 54 49.66 7.02 2.33
C SER A 54 50.81 6.95 1.34
N ILE A 55 51.73 7.88 1.47
CA ILE A 55 52.99 7.96 0.66
C ILE A 55 54.22 7.69 1.53
N ASP A 56 54.04 7.37 2.78
CA ASP A 56 55.08 7.20 3.80
C ASP A 56 54.98 5.83 4.52
N ASP A 57 54.65 4.78 3.74
CA ASP A 57 54.51 3.40 4.17
C ASP A 57 53.43 3.19 5.26
N GLY A 58 52.36 3.98 5.20
CA GLY A 58 51.19 3.82 6.08
C GLY A 58 51.26 4.59 7.39
N LYS A 59 52.24 5.50 7.55
CA LYS A 59 52.34 6.32 8.76
C LYS A 59 51.28 7.40 8.83
N HIS A 60 51.03 8.07 7.70
CA HIS A 60 49.99 9.08 7.57
C HIS A 60 49.09 8.75 6.38
N TYR A 61 47.77 8.89 6.57
CA TYR A 61 46.77 8.70 5.51
C TYR A 61 46.04 9.97 5.22
N THR A 62 45.87 10.27 3.94
CA THR A 62 45.14 11.43 3.43
C THR A 62 44.04 11.01 2.49
N ASP A 63 43.01 11.85 2.38
CA ASP A 63 41.92 11.65 1.44
C ASP A 63 42.40 11.77 -0.01
N THR A 64 41.81 10.95 -0.88
CA THR A 64 42.00 11.04 -2.33
C THR A 64 41.00 12.03 -2.94
N MET A 65 41.49 13.09 -3.61
CA MET A 65 40.59 14.09 -4.19
C MET A 65 40.20 13.79 -5.65
N LYS A 66 41.12 13.18 -6.42
CA LYS A 66 40.92 12.95 -7.86
C LYS A 66 40.64 11.48 -8.18
N VAL A 67 39.67 10.91 -7.49
CA VAL A 67 39.22 9.53 -7.71
C VAL A 67 37.87 9.48 -8.43
N SER A 68 37.65 8.39 -9.16
CA SER A 68 36.39 8.06 -9.84
C SER A 68 36.12 6.58 -9.85
N GLY A 69 34.89 6.17 -10.15
CA GLY A 69 34.52 4.76 -10.20
C GLY A 69 33.73 4.33 -8.97
N MET A 70 34.09 3.18 -8.37
CA MET A 70 33.38 2.57 -7.25
C MET A 70 33.97 2.99 -5.90
N VAL A 71 33.94 4.32 -5.63
CA VAL A 71 34.47 4.96 -4.42
C VAL A 71 33.68 6.22 -4.10
N ASN A 72 33.71 6.68 -2.86
CA ASN A 72 33.01 7.84 -2.31
C ASN A 72 31.48 7.76 -2.50
N LYS A 73 30.94 6.53 -2.49
CA LYS A 73 29.51 6.24 -2.64
C LYS A 73 29.17 4.86 -2.11
N ILE A 74 27.88 4.58 -2.05
CA ILE A 74 27.40 3.23 -1.74
C ILE A 74 27.65 2.32 -2.95
N VAL A 75 28.47 1.29 -2.73
CA VAL A 75 28.86 0.29 -3.73
C VAL A 75 28.17 -1.03 -3.42
N PRO A 76 27.53 -1.69 -4.40
CA PRO A 76 26.93 -3.00 -4.19
C PRO A 76 28.01 -4.06 -4.02
N GLN A 77 27.71 -5.12 -3.27
CA GLN A 77 28.55 -6.33 -3.17
C GLN A 77 28.98 -6.83 -4.56
N GLY A 78 30.16 -7.38 -4.66
CA GLY A 78 30.64 -8.03 -5.90
C GLY A 78 32.13 -7.97 -6.08
N LYS A 79 32.61 -8.68 -7.11
CA LYS A 79 34.03 -8.81 -7.47
C LYS A 79 34.45 -7.75 -8.49
N ASN A 80 35.76 -7.52 -8.57
CA ASN A 80 36.42 -6.66 -9.56
C ASN A 80 35.83 -5.23 -9.63
N LYS A 81 35.52 -4.64 -8.49
CA LYS A 81 35.17 -3.21 -8.41
C LYS A 81 36.38 -2.37 -8.82
N VAL A 82 36.16 -1.27 -9.56
CA VAL A 82 37.24 -0.49 -10.13
C VAL A 82 37.18 0.93 -9.60
N ILE A 83 38.32 1.41 -9.09
CA ILE A 83 38.61 2.80 -8.79
C ILE A 83 39.67 3.27 -9.77
N ARG A 84 39.51 4.47 -10.31
CA ARG A 84 40.51 5.17 -11.11
C ARG A 84 40.95 6.40 -10.34
N TRP A 85 42.22 6.46 -10.00
CA TRP A 85 42.83 7.54 -9.28
C TRP A 85 43.83 8.29 -10.16
N LYS A 86 43.61 9.58 -10.30
CA LYS A 86 44.55 10.47 -11.03
C LYS A 86 45.69 10.91 -10.10
N ALA A 87 46.54 9.94 -9.73
CA ALA A 87 47.61 10.10 -8.75
C ALA A 87 48.49 11.32 -9.02
N PHE A 88 48.83 11.57 -10.28
CA PHE A 88 49.60 12.73 -10.70
C PHE A 88 48.94 14.08 -10.32
N GLN A 89 47.61 14.18 -10.33
CA GLN A 89 46.90 15.41 -9.95
C GLN A 89 46.84 15.66 -8.46
N ASP A 90 46.93 14.59 -7.67
CA ASP A 90 46.88 14.65 -6.21
C ASP A 90 48.29 14.78 -5.61
N LEU A 91 49.28 14.09 -6.16
CA LEU A 91 50.63 14.01 -5.59
C LEU A 91 51.68 14.85 -6.35
N GLY A 92 51.37 15.25 -7.58
CA GLY A 92 52.37 15.86 -8.47
C GLY A 92 53.28 14.84 -9.17
N TYR A 93 54.35 15.35 -9.83
CA TYR A 93 55.38 14.49 -10.43
C TYR A 93 56.37 14.03 -9.35
N GLY A 94 56.55 12.74 -9.24
CA GLY A 94 57.47 12.13 -8.27
C GLY A 94 57.47 10.61 -8.39
N ASP A 95 58.50 9.99 -7.80
CA ASP A 95 58.56 8.59 -7.57
C ASP A 95 58.07 8.30 -6.12
N TYR A 96 57.04 7.51 -5.98
CA TYR A 96 56.40 7.21 -4.69
C TYR A 96 56.39 5.69 -4.45
N PRO A 97 57.52 5.08 -4.10
CA PRO A 97 57.63 3.60 -3.96
C PRO A 97 56.85 3.04 -2.77
N GLU A 98 56.50 3.87 -1.81
CA GLU A 98 55.87 3.45 -0.52
C GLU A 98 54.40 3.80 -0.45
N ILE A 99 53.70 3.81 -1.59
CA ILE A 99 52.24 4.06 -1.59
C ILE A 99 51.49 2.90 -0.95
N ARG A 100 50.63 3.21 0.04
CA ARG A 100 49.71 2.31 0.67
C ARG A 100 48.27 2.80 0.49
N PHE A 101 47.34 1.85 0.31
CA PHE A 101 45.92 2.11 0.21
C PHE A 101 45.18 1.63 1.45
N LYS A 102 44.28 2.45 2.00
CA LYS A 102 43.40 2.06 3.09
C LYS A 102 41.97 2.32 2.67
N PHE A 103 41.16 1.26 2.67
CA PHE A 103 39.73 1.37 2.45
C PHE A 103 38.99 1.60 3.76
N ILE A 104 38.12 2.58 3.78
CA ILE A 104 37.14 2.77 4.85
C ILE A 104 35.83 2.28 4.30
N THR A 105 35.20 1.34 5.00
CA THR A 105 33.92 0.75 4.57
C THR A 105 32.93 0.78 5.71
N GLU A 106 31.72 1.24 5.40
CA GLU A 106 30.58 1.19 6.32
C GLU A 106 29.47 0.39 5.64
N GLU A 107 29.09 -0.75 6.22
CA GLU A 107 28.02 -1.57 5.65
C GLU A 107 26.69 -0.82 5.65
N LYS A 108 26.06 -0.75 4.49
CA LYS A 108 24.75 -0.14 4.29
C LYS A 108 23.76 -1.22 3.87
N PRO A 109 22.97 -1.76 4.80
CA PRO A 109 21.97 -2.76 4.46
C PRO A 109 21.01 -2.24 3.39
N LEU A 110 20.46 -3.15 2.60
CA LEU A 110 19.40 -2.79 1.67
C LEU A 110 18.23 -2.18 2.43
N PRO A 111 17.65 -1.09 1.95
CA PRO A 111 16.44 -0.57 2.55
C PRO A 111 15.39 -1.69 2.57
N LYS A 112 14.83 -1.96 3.74
CA LYS A 112 13.73 -2.92 3.87
C LYS A 112 12.58 -2.42 3.01
N VAL A 113 12.27 -3.13 1.93
CA VAL A 113 11.07 -2.86 1.13
C VAL A 113 9.88 -3.07 2.07
N LYS A 114 9.16 -1.99 2.37
CA LYS A 114 7.94 -2.07 3.17
C LYS A 114 6.94 -2.90 2.35
N ARG A 115 6.74 -4.16 2.73
CA ARG A 115 5.72 -5.00 2.10
C ARG A 115 4.36 -4.35 2.35
N ILE A 116 3.58 -4.21 1.30
CA ILE A 116 2.19 -3.78 1.40
C ILE A 116 1.44 -4.94 2.04
N PRO A 117 0.84 -4.78 3.24
CA PRO A 117 0.10 -5.86 3.86
C PRO A 117 -1.18 -6.15 3.07
N ASN A 118 -1.46 -7.43 2.86
CA ASN A 118 -2.75 -7.90 2.38
C ASN A 118 -3.77 -7.79 3.50
N ILE A 119 -4.91 -7.19 3.24
CA ILE A 119 -6.01 -7.16 4.20
C ILE A 119 -7.25 -7.86 3.65
N THR A 120 -7.89 -8.64 4.49
CA THR A 120 -9.26 -9.12 4.30
C THR A 120 -10.14 -8.35 5.28
N PHE A 121 -11.27 -7.83 4.82
CA PHE A 121 -12.15 -7.02 5.64
C PHE A 121 -13.59 -7.50 5.58
N ILE A 122 -14.32 -7.22 6.65
CA ILE A 122 -15.77 -7.39 6.75
C ILE A 122 -16.36 -6.15 7.41
N THR A 123 -17.47 -5.63 6.86
CA THR A 123 -18.20 -4.48 7.42
C THR A 123 -19.69 -4.81 7.52
N LEU A 124 -20.31 -4.38 8.60
CA LEU A 124 -21.76 -4.24 8.73
C LEU A 124 -22.13 -2.87 8.19
N ASN A 125 -23.11 -2.80 7.29
CA ASN A 125 -23.48 -1.58 6.61
C ASN A 125 -24.94 -1.21 6.93
N GLY A 126 -25.18 0.08 7.16
CA GLY A 126 -26.48 0.71 7.16
C GLY A 126 -26.62 1.61 5.93
N GLY A 127 -27.76 1.57 5.27
CA GLY A 127 -28.06 2.38 4.10
C GLY A 127 -29.39 3.10 4.20
N TYR A 128 -29.48 4.25 3.49
CA TYR A 128 -30.70 5.02 3.41
C TYR A 128 -30.86 5.66 2.01
N THR A 129 -32.01 5.45 1.39
CA THR A 129 -32.28 5.96 0.05
C THR A 129 -32.96 7.33 0.08
N ASN A 130 -32.91 8.07 -1.05
CA ASN A 130 -33.66 9.30 -1.27
C ASN A 130 -35.19 9.07 -1.26
N THR A 131 -35.64 7.83 -1.42
CA THR A 131 -37.06 7.42 -1.30
C THR A 131 -37.40 6.88 0.09
N GLN A 132 -36.53 7.17 1.08
CA GLN A 132 -36.73 6.81 2.49
C GLN A 132 -36.77 5.30 2.77
N ASN A 133 -36.06 4.49 1.99
CA ASN A 133 -35.94 3.05 2.23
C ASN A 133 -34.69 2.78 3.06
N PRO A 134 -34.80 2.36 4.32
CA PRO A 134 -33.67 1.92 5.11
C PRO A 134 -33.22 0.53 4.70
N SER A 135 -31.92 0.25 4.80
CA SER A 135 -31.34 -1.03 4.52
C SER A 135 -30.21 -1.36 5.49
N ILE A 136 -29.99 -2.66 5.71
CA ILE A 136 -28.90 -3.20 6.49
C ILE A 136 -28.26 -4.37 5.70
N GLY A 137 -26.96 -4.56 5.89
CA GLY A 137 -26.29 -5.65 5.21
C GLY A 137 -24.82 -5.73 5.58
N PHE A 138 -24.07 -6.48 4.80
CA PHE A 138 -22.65 -6.65 5.02
C PHE A 138 -21.86 -6.57 3.72
N THR A 139 -20.58 -6.22 3.86
CA THR A 139 -19.59 -6.26 2.78
C THR A 139 -18.39 -7.05 3.25
N ILE A 140 -17.89 -7.93 2.39
CA ILE A 140 -16.64 -8.65 2.56
C ILE A 140 -15.73 -8.33 1.39
N GLY A 141 -14.42 -8.27 1.63
CA GLY A 141 -13.46 -8.06 0.55
C GLY A 141 -12.04 -8.38 0.94
N HIS A 142 -11.18 -8.34 -0.08
CA HIS A 142 -9.75 -8.58 0.05
C HIS A 142 -8.99 -7.59 -0.83
N VAL A 143 -7.91 -7.00 -0.30
CA VAL A 143 -7.10 -6.04 -1.04
C VAL A 143 -5.64 -6.05 -0.59
N GLU A 144 -4.75 -6.03 -1.57
CA GLU A 144 -3.33 -5.69 -1.41
C GLU A 144 -3.11 -4.26 -1.94
N LYS A 145 -2.72 -4.10 -3.19
CA LYS A 145 -2.75 -2.83 -3.94
C LYS A 145 -4.08 -2.67 -4.68
N TYR A 146 -4.53 -3.75 -5.30
CA TYR A 146 -5.84 -3.91 -5.92
C TYR A 146 -6.53 -5.13 -5.32
N GLY A 147 -7.84 -5.10 -5.26
CA GLY A 147 -8.61 -6.17 -4.68
C GLY A 147 -10.06 -6.15 -5.12
N TRP A 148 -10.89 -6.91 -4.42
CA TRP A 148 -12.30 -7.07 -4.71
C TRP A 148 -13.15 -6.92 -3.45
N PHE A 149 -14.43 -6.66 -3.64
CA PHE A 149 -15.44 -6.77 -2.59
C PHE A 149 -16.72 -7.39 -3.13
N ALA A 150 -17.51 -7.96 -2.22
CA ALA A 150 -18.89 -8.38 -2.43
C ALA A 150 -19.74 -7.79 -1.30
N SER A 151 -20.94 -7.32 -1.64
CA SER A 151 -21.86 -6.67 -0.71
C SER A 151 -23.28 -7.16 -0.91
N VAL A 152 -23.98 -7.40 0.19
CA VAL A 152 -25.41 -7.75 0.19
C VAL A 152 -26.10 -6.80 1.17
N MET A 153 -27.19 -6.18 0.70
CA MET A 153 -28.03 -5.29 1.51
C MET A 153 -29.49 -5.73 1.39
N SER A 154 -30.22 -5.65 2.49
CA SER A 154 -31.66 -5.95 2.53
C SER A 154 -32.40 -4.88 3.36
N GLY A 155 -33.60 -4.56 2.96
CA GLY A 155 -34.55 -3.80 3.78
C GLY A 155 -35.18 -4.66 4.86
N PHE A 156 -35.91 -3.99 5.77
CA PHE A 156 -36.59 -4.67 6.88
C PHE A 156 -37.92 -5.36 6.47
N HIS A 157 -38.45 -5.02 5.28
CA HIS A 157 -39.70 -5.59 4.77
C HIS A 157 -39.43 -6.39 3.50
N ILE A 158 -39.87 -7.65 3.50
CA ILE A 158 -39.68 -8.60 2.39
C ILE A 158 -40.96 -8.72 1.59
N GLY A 159 -42.16 -8.42 2.16
CA GLY A 159 -43.47 -8.65 1.59
C GLY A 159 -43.72 -8.04 0.21
N GLY A 160 -43.03 -6.94 -0.14
CA GLY A 160 -43.15 -6.29 -1.46
C GLY A 160 -42.05 -6.66 -2.46
N LEU A 161 -41.23 -7.66 -2.20
CA LEU A 161 -40.11 -8.04 -3.04
C LEU A 161 -40.54 -8.55 -4.43
N PHE A 162 -41.67 -9.30 -4.46
CA PHE A 162 -42.25 -9.89 -5.66
C PHE A 162 -43.68 -9.37 -5.85
N PRO A 163 -43.87 -8.17 -6.39
CA PRO A 163 -45.17 -7.59 -6.61
C PRO A 163 -45.91 -8.33 -7.74
N ALA A 164 -47.24 -8.40 -7.64
CA ALA A 164 -48.12 -8.98 -8.64
C ALA A 164 -48.24 -8.11 -9.89
N ALA A 165 -48.14 -6.78 -9.74
CA ALA A 165 -48.19 -5.80 -10.80
C ALA A 165 -47.35 -4.58 -10.46
N THR A 166 -47.14 -3.72 -11.49
CA THR A 166 -46.53 -2.40 -11.32
C THR A 166 -47.54 -1.35 -11.78
N SER A 167 -47.79 -0.37 -10.90
CA SER A 167 -48.60 0.82 -11.23
C SER A 167 -47.70 1.95 -11.76
N ASP A 168 -48.35 2.93 -12.35
CA ASP A 168 -47.73 4.25 -12.56
C ASP A 168 -47.47 4.98 -11.22
N GLU A 169 -47.05 6.23 -11.29
CA GLU A 169 -46.82 7.09 -10.09
C GLU A 169 -48.10 7.43 -9.35
N ASN A 170 -49.26 7.43 -10.01
CA ASN A 170 -50.58 7.75 -9.50
C ASN A 170 -51.31 6.52 -8.93
N GLY A 171 -50.77 5.31 -9.13
CA GLY A 171 -51.34 4.05 -8.63
C GLY A 171 -52.16 3.28 -9.64
N PHE A 172 -52.25 3.72 -10.93
CA PHE A 172 -52.98 2.99 -11.95
C PHE A 172 -52.18 1.78 -12.47
N VAL A 173 -52.84 0.65 -12.59
CA VAL A 173 -52.31 -0.58 -13.21
C VAL A 173 -52.95 -0.70 -14.58
N GLY A 174 -52.27 -0.22 -15.63
CA GLY A 174 -52.89 0.00 -16.93
C GLY A 174 -53.91 1.14 -16.86
N GLU A 175 -55.17 0.82 -17.22
CA GLU A 175 -56.30 1.78 -17.13
C GLU A 175 -57.09 1.66 -15.83
N ASP A 176 -56.81 0.62 -15.00
CA ASP A 176 -57.53 0.34 -13.78
C ASP A 176 -56.86 1.00 -12.56
N LEU A 177 -57.65 1.55 -11.65
CA LEU A 177 -57.21 2.00 -10.33
C LEU A 177 -57.66 0.99 -9.30
N PRO A 178 -56.75 0.09 -8.82
CA PRO A 178 -57.06 -0.86 -7.80
C PRO A 178 -57.41 -0.18 -6.45
N PHE A 179 -58.31 -0.80 -5.68
CA PHE A 179 -58.57 -0.33 -4.34
C PHE A 179 -57.41 -0.77 -3.42
N TYR A 180 -56.69 0.21 -2.88
CA TYR A 180 -55.57 -0.05 -1.95
C TYR A 180 -56.03 -0.04 -0.50
N LYS A 181 -55.37 -0.93 0.29
CA LYS A 181 -55.40 -0.83 1.76
C LYS A 181 -54.47 0.28 2.21
N ASP A 182 -54.61 0.72 3.47
CA ASP A 182 -53.62 1.60 4.09
C ASP A 182 -52.40 0.82 4.59
N GLU A 183 -51.92 -0.13 3.73
CA GLU A 183 -50.71 -0.91 3.96
C GLU A 183 -49.74 -0.71 2.85
N TYR A 184 -48.51 -0.30 3.20
CA TYR A 184 -47.41 -0.19 2.25
C TYR A 184 -46.15 -0.83 2.80
N ALA A 185 -45.26 -1.26 1.92
CA ALA A 185 -43.94 -1.77 2.27
C ALA A 185 -42.86 -1.08 1.43
N ARG A 186 -41.77 -0.74 2.10
CA ARG A 186 -40.53 -0.25 1.46
C ARG A 186 -39.51 -1.37 1.49
N THR A 187 -39.23 -1.91 0.32
CA THR A 187 -38.33 -3.06 0.16
C THR A 187 -37.04 -2.63 -0.49
N THR A 188 -35.94 -3.09 0.06
CA THR A 188 -34.60 -2.97 -0.52
C THR A 188 -33.95 -4.32 -0.59
N LEU A 189 -33.42 -4.69 -1.75
CA LEU A 189 -32.49 -5.80 -1.94
C LEU A 189 -31.39 -5.34 -2.89
N SER A 190 -30.14 -5.52 -2.53
CA SER A 190 -29.02 -5.16 -3.38
C SER A 190 -27.90 -6.19 -3.21
N VAL A 191 -27.41 -6.71 -4.33
CA VAL A 191 -26.25 -7.63 -4.38
C VAL A 191 -25.24 -7.03 -5.34
N MET A 192 -24.03 -6.79 -4.88
CA MET A 192 -23.01 -6.07 -5.62
C MET A 192 -21.66 -6.73 -5.48
N GLY A 193 -20.83 -6.56 -6.50
CA GLY A 193 -19.40 -6.87 -6.48
C GLY A 193 -18.61 -5.77 -7.15
N GLY A 194 -17.33 -5.67 -6.81
CA GLY A 194 -16.50 -4.62 -7.40
C GLY A 194 -15.04 -4.67 -7.02
N GLY A 195 -14.32 -3.65 -7.46
CA GLY A 195 -12.90 -3.44 -7.21
C GLY A 195 -12.63 -2.54 -6.00
N VAL A 196 -11.54 -2.82 -5.34
CA VAL A 196 -10.95 -1.97 -4.28
C VAL A 196 -9.54 -1.61 -4.70
N MET A 197 -9.18 -0.35 -4.56
CA MET A 197 -7.83 0.15 -4.82
C MET A 197 -7.29 0.86 -3.58
N ARG A 198 -6.09 0.48 -3.16
CA ARG A 198 -5.40 1.12 -2.05
C ARG A 198 -4.77 2.43 -2.52
N LEU A 199 -5.08 3.54 -1.85
CA LEU A 199 -4.47 4.86 -2.07
C LEU A 199 -3.32 5.12 -1.10
N SER A 200 -3.50 4.69 0.16
CA SER A 200 -2.49 4.83 1.22
C SER A 200 -2.60 3.66 2.21
N ASP A 201 -1.78 3.66 3.26
CA ASP A 201 -1.85 2.63 4.32
C ASP A 201 -3.22 2.59 5.01
N ALA A 202 -3.96 3.69 5.02
CA ALA A 202 -5.23 3.80 5.72
C ALA A 202 -6.44 4.06 4.80
N MET A 203 -6.25 4.38 3.51
CA MET A 203 -7.32 4.84 2.62
C MET A 203 -7.43 4.00 1.36
N TYR A 204 -8.65 3.65 0.98
CA TYR A 204 -8.99 2.83 -0.16
C TYR A 204 -10.17 3.42 -0.93
N LEU A 205 -10.16 3.31 -2.26
CA LEU A 205 -11.31 3.58 -3.13
C LEU A 205 -12.01 2.28 -3.47
N LYS A 206 -13.33 2.35 -3.60
CA LYS A 206 -14.20 1.24 -4.01
C LYS A 206 -15.06 1.67 -5.19
N ALA A 207 -15.24 0.78 -6.15
CA ALA A 207 -16.21 0.94 -7.23
C ALA A 207 -16.82 -0.42 -7.55
N GLY A 208 -18.11 -0.47 -7.77
CA GLY A 208 -18.81 -1.73 -7.98
C GLY A 208 -20.06 -1.63 -8.82
N LEU A 209 -20.47 -2.79 -9.29
CA LEU A 209 -21.69 -3.03 -10.06
C LEU A 209 -22.48 -4.15 -9.42
N GLY A 210 -23.78 -4.15 -9.61
CA GLY A 210 -24.65 -5.19 -9.09
C GLY A 210 -26.08 -5.10 -9.55
N PHE A 211 -26.95 -5.79 -8.84
CA PHE A 211 -28.39 -5.76 -9.03
C PHE A 211 -29.04 -5.17 -7.78
N GLY A 212 -29.97 -4.23 -8.00
CA GLY A 212 -30.75 -3.60 -6.95
C GLY A 212 -32.25 -3.67 -7.22
N ASN A 213 -33.01 -3.89 -6.18
CA ASN A 213 -34.46 -3.72 -6.13
C ASN A 213 -34.80 -2.79 -4.95
N ARG A 214 -35.23 -1.58 -5.25
CA ARG A 214 -35.72 -0.62 -4.28
C ARG A 214 -37.12 -0.24 -4.66
N SER A 215 -38.10 -0.76 -3.88
CA SER A 215 -39.51 -0.68 -4.23
C SER A 215 -40.34 -0.08 -3.11
N LEU A 216 -41.22 0.82 -3.49
CA LEU A 216 -42.41 1.15 -2.70
C LEU A 216 -43.57 0.32 -3.24
N THR A 217 -44.19 -0.49 -2.40
CA THR A 217 -45.32 -1.34 -2.76
C THR A 217 -46.52 -1.05 -1.88
N TRP A 218 -47.69 -1.07 -2.47
CA TRP A 218 -48.98 -0.91 -1.82
C TRP A 218 -49.74 -2.20 -1.88
N LYS A 219 -50.49 -2.50 -0.83
CA LYS A 219 -51.31 -3.70 -0.74
C LYS A 219 -52.73 -3.40 -1.21
N THR A 220 -53.28 -4.19 -2.10
CA THR A 220 -54.67 -4.08 -2.59
C THR A 220 -55.65 -4.75 -1.62
N LEU A 221 -56.93 -4.52 -1.77
CA LEU A 221 -57.97 -5.14 -0.94
C LEU A 221 -58.01 -6.68 -1.05
N ASP A 222 -57.60 -7.20 -2.19
CA ASP A 222 -57.44 -8.64 -2.46
C ASP A 222 -56.07 -9.20 -2.07
N ASP A 223 -55.39 -8.54 -1.15
CA ASP A 223 -54.10 -8.94 -0.54
C ASP A 223 -52.89 -9.06 -1.51
N ARG A 224 -52.97 -8.46 -2.70
CA ARG A 224 -51.87 -8.45 -3.64
C ARG A 224 -50.97 -7.21 -3.44
N TRP A 225 -49.66 -7.39 -3.62
CA TRP A 225 -48.72 -6.26 -3.61
C TRP A 225 -48.57 -5.67 -5.00
N VAL A 226 -48.72 -4.37 -5.13
CA VAL A 226 -48.53 -3.61 -6.35
C VAL A 226 -47.35 -2.63 -6.15
N ARG A 227 -46.38 -2.67 -7.05
CA ARG A 227 -45.21 -1.78 -7.01
C ARG A 227 -45.58 -0.42 -7.61
N ASN A 228 -45.24 0.65 -6.91
CA ASN A 228 -45.35 2.00 -7.47
C ASN A 228 -44.16 2.28 -8.39
N GLY A 229 -44.41 2.45 -9.68
CA GLY A 229 -43.37 2.67 -10.69
C GLY A 229 -42.67 4.02 -10.58
N GLY A 230 -43.34 5.05 -10.06
CA GLY A 230 -42.76 6.36 -9.83
C GLY A 230 -41.66 6.35 -8.76
N TYR A 231 -41.90 5.65 -7.65
CA TYR A 231 -41.04 5.62 -6.47
C TYR A 231 -40.18 4.33 -6.33
N SER A 232 -40.11 3.56 -7.39
CA SER A 232 -39.35 2.29 -7.39
C SER A 232 -38.32 2.25 -8.52
N ALA A 233 -37.25 1.49 -8.29
CA ALA A 233 -36.28 1.12 -9.31
C ALA A 233 -35.81 -0.31 -9.08
N VAL A 234 -35.77 -1.07 -10.17
CA VAL A 234 -35.22 -2.44 -10.21
C VAL A 234 -34.26 -2.53 -11.38
N GLY A 235 -33.05 -2.98 -11.16
CA GLY A 235 -32.07 -3.10 -12.23
C GLY A 235 -30.63 -2.97 -11.74
N VAL A 236 -29.81 -2.27 -12.50
CA VAL A 236 -28.38 -2.17 -12.26
C VAL A 236 -28.09 -1.23 -11.10
N ASP A 237 -27.36 -1.72 -10.10
CA ASP A 237 -26.71 -0.92 -9.07
C ASP A 237 -25.29 -0.53 -9.53
N VAL A 238 -24.96 0.74 -9.36
CA VAL A 238 -23.61 1.28 -9.53
C VAL A 238 -23.18 1.90 -8.21
N SER A 239 -21.98 1.60 -7.74
CA SER A 239 -21.45 2.18 -6.52
C SER A 239 -20.09 2.82 -6.70
N ALA A 240 -19.86 3.87 -5.92
CA ALA A 240 -18.54 4.43 -5.66
C ALA A 240 -18.43 4.76 -4.17
N GLY A 241 -17.24 4.56 -3.58
CA GLY A 241 -17.07 4.79 -2.17
C GLY A 241 -15.61 4.83 -1.72
N MET A 242 -15.46 5.14 -0.44
CA MET A 242 -14.17 5.19 0.25
C MET A 242 -14.22 4.28 1.47
N MET A 243 -13.08 3.65 1.75
CA MET A 243 -12.90 2.85 2.95
C MET A 243 -11.64 3.31 3.68
N PHE A 244 -11.74 3.43 4.98
CA PHE A 244 -10.65 3.78 5.88
C PHE A 244 -10.36 2.61 6.80
N ASN A 245 -9.09 2.22 6.88
CA ASN A 245 -8.61 1.19 7.79
C ASN A 245 -7.66 1.83 8.82
N ILE A 246 -8.09 1.89 10.06
CA ILE A 246 -7.34 2.47 11.16
C ILE A 246 -7.03 1.37 12.18
N LYS A 247 -5.83 0.80 12.11
CA LYS A 247 -5.36 -0.28 13.02
C LYS A 247 -6.31 -1.49 13.09
N GLY A 248 -6.86 -1.89 11.94
CA GLY A 248 -7.79 -3.01 11.85
C GLY A 248 -9.27 -2.61 11.90
N PHE A 249 -9.61 -1.44 12.47
CA PHE A 249 -10.98 -0.93 12.40
C PHE A 249 -11.26 -0.34 11.01
N VAL A 250 -12.38 -0.71 10.42
CA VAL A 250 -12.78 -0.31 9.07
C VAL A 250 -14.03 0.57 9.13
N LEU A 251 -13.93 1.77 8.53
CA LEU A 251 -15.05 2.65 8.22
C LEU A 251 -15.22 2.70 6.70
N SER A 252 -16.43 2.47 6.19
CA SER A 252 -16.77 2.56 4.76
C SER A 252 -17.86 3.59 4.55
N LEU A 253 -17.72 4.39 3.50
CA LEU A 253 -18.71 5.37 3.04
C LEU A 253 -18.93 5.10 1.55
N ASP A 254 -20.17 4.75 1.17
CA ASP A 254 -20.49 4.39 -0.20
C ASP A 254 -21.73 5.17 -0.68
N ALA A 255 -21.69 5.63 -1.92
CA ALA A 255 -22.84 6.11 -2.67
C ALA A 255 -23.24 5.06 -3.70
N VAL A 256 -24.50 4.72 -3.75
CA VAL A 256 -25.04 3.70 -4.64
C VAL A 256 -26.21 4.29 -5.41
N THR A 257 -26.37 3.92 -6.67
CA THR A 257 -27.56 4.29 -7.46
C THR A 257 -28.12 3.08 -8.19
N THR A 258 -29.45 2.95 -8.20
CA THR A 258 -30.18 1.96 -9.02
C THR A 258 -30.73 2.64 -10.26
N ASN A 259 -30.26 2.20 -11.44
CA ASN A 259 -30.63 2.75 -12.75
C ASN A 259 -30.53 4.28 -12.83
N PHE A 260 -29.66 4.92 -12.02
CA PHE A 260 -29.53 6.38 -11.89
C PHE A 260 -30.83 7.11 -11.48
N LYS A 261 -31.82 6.36 -10.97
CA LYS A 261 -33.13 6.86 -10.53
C LYS A 261 -33.22 6.98 -9.01
N ILE A 262 -32.76 5.97 -8.27
CA ILE A 262 -32.77 5.97 -6.82
C ILE A 262 -31.33 5.98 -6.32
N PHE A 263 -31.06 6.91 -5.40
CA PHE A 263 -29.75 7.08 -4.76
C PHE A 263 -29.79 6.63 -3.31
N GLU A 264 -28.75 5.95 -2.86
CA GLU A 264 -28.58 5.43 -1.52
C GLU A 264 -27.20 5.82 -0.98
N GLY A 265 -27.17 6.43 0.21
CA GLY A 265 -25.96 6.59 1.01
C GLY A 265 -25.79 5.40 1.96
N ARG A 266 -24.60 4.84 2.05
CA ARG A 266 -24.25 3.73 2.96
C ARG A 266 -23.09 4.09 3.85
N ILE A 267 -23.19 3.68 5.12
CA ILE A 267 -22.11 3.74 6.10
C ILE A 267 -21.86 2.33 6.59
N GLY A 268 -20.61 1.90 6.58
CA GLY A 268 -20.18 0.57 7.05
C GLY A 268 -19.16 0.68 8.17
N LEU A 269 -19.30 -0.15 9.19
CA LEU A 269 -18.35 -0.30 10.28
C LEU A 269 -17.93 -1.77 10.35
N GLY A 270 -16.63 -2.02 10.58
CA GLY A 270 -16.15 -3.39 10.60
C GLY A 270 -14.70 -3.55 11.00
N TYR A 271 -14.14 -4.67 10.61
CA TYR A 271 -12.79 -5.05 10.96
C TYR A 271 -12.02 -5.61 9.76
N SER A 272 -10.70 -5.42 9.77
CA SER A 272 -9.80 -6.02 8.80
C SER A 272 -8.73 -6.88 9.48
N PHE A 273 -8.39 -7.96 8.80
CA PHE A 273 -7.36 -8.91 9.18
C PHE A 273 -6.18 -8.78 8.22
N GLU A 274 -4.97 -8.58 8.76
CA GLU A 274 -3.76 -8.62 7.96
C GLU A 274 -3.34 -10.07 7.72
N ASN A 275 -3.29 -10.48 6.47
CA ASN A 275 -2.71 -11.75 6.07
C ASN A 275 -1.20 -11.53 5.85
N ARG A 276 -0.39 -12.19 6.66
CA ARG A 276 1.08 -12.18 6.60
C ARG A 276 1.61 -13.16 5.56
#